data_a6864ddc317e7e2552ed2ce3cc0ea9d8
#
_entry.id   a6864ddc317e7e2552ed2ce3cc0ea9d8
#
_cell.length_a   1.000
_cell.length_b   1.000
_cell.length_c   1.000
_cell.angle_alpha   90.00
_cell.angle_beta   90.00
_cell.angle_gamma   90.00
#
_symmetry.space_group_name_H-M   'P 1'
#
loop_
_entity.id
_entity.type
_entity.pdbx_description
1 polymer ?
#
loop_
_entity_poly.entity_id
_entity_poly.type
_entity_poly.pdbx_seq_one_letter_code
_entity_poly.pdbx_strand_id
1 'polypeptide(L)'
;MTDTLPTRRRSRFWLYGPFMLLVILAVAWSAFWFYARGRVSAEIENALAREAQRGRTWTCTDRSVSGFPFRIELRCNALALTSTRWGDAVRVETGPAVAVAQVYSPGLVIFEVSGPAKATLPEGRLFDLSWKSLGTSLAWRSPERFALVASEPRGVLTTPGLATETWGAAALEAHLRRNPTRPATEQAVDIAISAKGTILPPIDALLGNAEAGEIDLQATLTQAESFRKGFNPDALETWRTANGTLELTRLVSTKGKARVDGSGQLILDQLHRVAGDLQLAAAGIEQIGGLRIGNLLGGLGGFLGGRGSNAGAAPGLTTLPPVSLREGRVFIGPFRLPLQPLPPLY
;
A
#
# COMPACT_ATOMS: atom_id res chain seq x y z
N MET A 1 82.91 -34.77 17.63
CA MET A 1 82.14 -33.61 17.02
C MET A 1 80.68 -33.96 17.03
N THR A 2 79.99 -33.50 18.02
CA THR A 2 78.49 -33.69 18.17
C THR A 2 77.83 -32.45 17.67
N ASP A 3 77.21 -32.53 16.49
CA ASP A 3 76.47 -31.49 15.85
C ASP A 3 75.08 -31.36 16.54
N THR A 4 74.90 -30.33 17.34
CA THR A 4 73.64 -29.99 17.96
C THR A 4 72.84 -29.18 16.97
N LEU A 5 71.79 -29.79 16.35
CA LEU A 5 70.81 -29.12 15.49
C LEU A 5 70.02 -28.09 16.28
N PRO A 6 69.83 -26.86 15.79
CA PRO A 6 69.10 -25.83 16.49
C PRO A 6 67.63 -26.19 16.48
N THR A 7 67.03 -26.37 17.66
CA THR A 7 65.59 -26.54 17.86
C THR A 7 64.89 -25.27 17.43
N ARG A 8 64.23 -25.31 16.30
CA ARG A 8 63.38 -24.22 15.77
C ARG A 8 62.21 -24.01 16.75
N ARG A 9 62.27 -22.98 17.59
CA ARG A 9 61.14 -22.56 18.45
C ARG A 9 59.97 -22.24 17.56
N ARG A 10 58.96 -23.13 17.47
CA ARG A 10 57.68 -22.83 16.81
C ARG A 10 57.02 -21.64 17.51
N SER A 11 56.93 -20.54 16.82
CA SER A 11 56.31 -19.30 17.33
C SER A 11 54.88 -19.64 17.72
N ARG A 12 54.52 -19.42 19.00
CA ARG A 12 53.16 -19.54 19.53
C ARG A 12 52.20 -18.54 18.87
N PHE A 13 52.72 -17.57 18.12
CA PHE A 13 51.96 -16.60 17.34
C PHE A 13 51.00 -17.26 16.34
N TRP A 14 51.39 -18.36 15.69
CA TRP A 14 50.49 -19.09 14.80
C TRP A 14 49.30 -19.76 15.50
N LEU A 15 49.44 -20.06 16.79
CA LEU A 15 48.37 -20.63 17.57
C LEU A 15 47.40 -19.58 18.10
N TYR A 16 47.91 -18.45 18.59
CA TYR A 16 47.11 -17.37 19.20
C TYR A 16 46.68 -16.28 18.21
N GLY A 17 47.36 -16.13 17.07
CA GLY A 17 47.11 -15.13 16.04
C GLY A 17 45.67 -15.11 15.56
N PRO A 18 45.08 -16.24 15.13
CA PRO A 18 43.68 -16.29 14.69
C PRO A 18 42.69 -15.89 15.76
N PHE A 19 42.92 -16.29 17.02
CA PHE A 19 42.06 -15.92 18.14
C PHE A 19 42.15 -14.43 18.45
N MET A 20 43.32 -13.85 18.47
CA MET A 20 43.54 -12.42 18.65
C MET A 20 42.87 -11.62 17.54
N LEU A 21 42.99 -12.06 16.28
CA LEU A 21 42.33 -11.44 15.16
C LEU A 21 40.80 -11.49 15.32
N LEU A 22 40.23 -12.64 15.72
CA LEU A 22 38.81 -12.80 15.95
C LEU A 22 38.31 -11.85 17.08
N VAL A 23 39.06 -11.74 18.18
CA VAL A 23 38.75 -10.81 19.28
C VAL A 23 38.74 -9.35 18.80
N ILE A 24 39.79 -8.97 18.03
CA ILE A 24 39.87 -7.61 17.47
C ILE A 24 38.68 -7.33 16.55
N LEU A 25 38.32 -8.25 15.68
CA LEU A 25 37.16 -8.13 14.79
C LEU A 25 35.85 -8.03 15.59
N ALA A 26 35.70 -8.84 16.63
CA ALA A 26 34.52 -8.81 17.49
C ALA A 26 34.37 -7.45 18.23
N VAL A 27 35.46 -6.91 18.75
CA VAL A 27 35.52 -5.60 19.40
C VAL A 27 35.21 -4.48 18.40
N ALA A 28 35.85 -4.51 17.23
CA ALA A 28 35.62 -3.53 16.16
C ALA A 28 34.16 -3.56 15.68
N TRP A 29 33.60 -4.77 15.48
CA TRP A 29 32.20 -4.92 15.13
C TRP A 29 31.24 -4.40 16.20
N SER A 30 31.51 -4.70 17.46
CA SER A 30 30.72 -4.22 18.58
C SER A 30 30.76 -2.69 18.67
N ALA A 31 31.93 -2.08 18.56
CA ALA A 31 32.08 -0.62 18.53
C ALA A 31 31.31 0.01 17.36
N PHE A 32 31.42 -0.58 16.16
CA PHE A 32 30.65 -0.15 15.00
C PHE A 32 29.14 -0.26 15.22
N TRP A 33 28.65 -1.36 15.82
CA TRP A 33 27.23 -1.51 16.11
C TRP A 33 26.70 -0.47 17.11
N PHE A 34 27.43 -0.19 18.17
CA PHE A 34 27.03 0.87 19.15
C PHE A 34 27.03 2.25 18.50
N TYR A 35 28.00 2.54 17.64
CA TYR A 35 28.02 3.77 16.84
C TYR A 35 26.78 3.84 15.91
N ALA A 36 26.50 2.79 15.15
CA ALA A 36 25.36 2.72 14.26
C ALA A 36 24.03 2.90 15.02
N ARG A 37 23.87 2.25 16.18
CA ARG A 37 22.73 2.43 17.07
C ARG A 37 22.53 3.90 17.47
N GLY A 38 23.59 4.57 17.88
CA GLY A 38 23.55 6.00 18.23
C GLY A 38 23.12 6.87 17.05
N ARG A 39 23.67 6.60 15.84
CA ARG A 39 23.28 7.32 14.61
C ARG A 39 21.80 7.10 14.25
N VAL A 40 21.31 5.88 14.32
CA VAL A 40 19.90 5.56 14.07
C VAL A 40 18.99 6.25 15.09
N SER A 41 19.34 6.24 16.38
CA SER A 41 18.56 6.93 17.40
C SER A 41 18.45 8.44 17.13
N ALA A 42 19.56 9.08 16.75
CA ALA A 42 19.57 10.50 16.40
C ALA A 42 18.75 10.80 15.13
N GLU A 43 18.82 9.92 14.11
CA GLU A 43 18.04 10.12 12.89
C GLU A 43 16.53 9.90 13.11
N ILE A 44 16.15 9.00 14.03
CA ILE A 44 14.74 8.86 14.45
C ILE A 44 14.24 10.17 15.09
N GLU A 45 15.01 10.78 16.01
CA GLU A 45 14.62 12.06 16.61
C GLU A 45 14.46 13.16 15.56
N ASN A 46 15.42 13.26 14.63
CA ASN A 46 15.35 14.22 13.53
C ASN A 46 14.14 13.96 12.63
N ALA A 47 13.81 12.70 12.36
CA ALA A 47 12.65 12.33 11.58
C ALA A 47 11.34 12.71 12.27
N LEU A 48 11.21 12.43 13.58
CA LEU A 48 10.06 12.81 14.38
C LEU A 48 9.88 14.34 14.42
N ALA A 49 10.96 15.09 14.58
CA ALA A 49 10.94 16.56 14.56
C ALA A 49 10.48 17.10 13.19
N ARG A 50 11.00 16.54 12.09
CA ARG A 50 10.55 16.91 10.73
C ARG A 50 9.07 16.60 10.50
N GLU A 51 8.58 15.47 10.99
CA GLU A 51 7.16 15.11 10.88
C GLU A 51 6.27 16.05 11.71
N ALA A 52 6.71 16.43 12.92
CA ALA A 52 6.00 17.40 13.76
C ALA A 52 5.87 18.76 13.06
N GLN A 53 6.94 19.24 12.41
CA GLN A 53 6.90 20.47 11.60
C GLN A 53 5.93 20.38 10.41
N ARG A 54 5.60 19.16 9.96
CA ARG A 54 4.62 18.87 8.90
C ARG A 54 3.20 18.63 9.44
N GLY A 55 2.94 18.92 10.73
CA GLY A 55 1.65 18.69 11.36
C GLY A 55 1.34 17.22 11.66
N ARG A 56 2.34 16.34 11.74
CA ARG A 56 2.22 14.93 12.11
C ARG A 56 3.06 14.63 13.33
N THR A 57 2.44 14.48 14.48
CA THR A 57 3.11 14.16 15.74
C THR A 57 3.02 12.66 16.01
N TRP A 58 4.17 12.01 16.04
CA TRP A 58 4.30 10.60 16.39
C TRP A 58 4.73 10.43 17.84
N THR A 59 4.09 9.52 18.54
CA THR A 59 4.43 9.14 19.91
C THR A 59 4.70 7.64 19.96
N CYS A 60 5.86 7.25 20.47
CA CYS A 60 6.29 5.88 20.68
C CYS A 60 6.52 5.69 22.18
N THR A 61 5.62 4.96 22.84
CA THR A 61 5.70 4.69 24.28
C THR A 61 6.77 3.63 24.55
N ASP A 62 7.57 3.81 25.60
CA ASP A 62 8.64 2.91 26.02
C ASP A 62 9.58 2.51 24.89
N ARG A 63 9.99 3.53 24.12
CA ARG A 63 10.86 3.33 22.95
C ARG A 63 12.19 2.71 23.35
N SER A 64 12.54 1.60 22.70
CA SER A 64 13.83 0.93 22.87
C SER A 64 14.49 0.61 21.53
N VAL A 65 15.82 0.69 21.50
CA VAL A 65 16.64 0.31 20.34
C VAL A 65 17.56 -0.82 20.75
N SER A 66 17.44 -1.98 20.11
CA SER A 66 18.15 -3.23 20.45
C SER A 66 18.61 -3.97 19.21
N GLY A 67 18.99 -5.25 19.33
CA GLY A 67 19.24 -6.14 18.19
C GLY A 67 20.72 -6.45 17.91
N PHE A 68 21.63 -6.17 18.86
CA PHE A 68 23.05 -6.58 18.77
C PHE A 68 23.17 -8.08 18.47
N PRO A 69 24.11 -8.51 17.64
CA PRO A 69 25.13 -7.70 16.93
C PRO A 69 24.80 -7.39 15.46
N PHE A 70 23.72 -7.96 14.85
CA PHE A 70 23.54 -7.95 13.39
C PHE A 70 22.36 -7.14 12.90
N ARG A 71 21.48 -6.68 13.78
CA ARG A 71 20.29 -5.90 13.44
C ARG A 71 20.14 -4.71 14.36
N ILE A 72 19.38 -3.74 13.90
CA ILE A 72 18.85 -2.66 14.72
C ILE A 72 17.34 -2.84 14.75
N GLU A 73 16.79 -2.89 15.94
CA GLU A 73 15.40 -3.15 16.22
C GLU A 73 14.85 -2.03 17.09
N LEU A 74 13.92 -1.25 16.52
CA LEU A 74 13.16 -0.22 17.24
C LEU A 74 11.84 -0.82 17.69
N ARG A 75 11.58 -0.77 18.99
CA ARG A 75 10.31 -1.22 19.61
C ARG A 75 9.59 -0.07 20.27
N CYS A 76 8.27 -0.04 20.11
CA CYS A 76 7.34 0.80 20.82
C CYS A 76 6.29 -0.10 21.49
N ASN A 77 5.95 0.11 22.76
CA ASN A 77 4.86 -0.63 23.40
C ASN A 77 3.49 -0.14 22.91
N ALA A 78 3.39 1.11 22.52
CA ALA A 78 2.25 1.68 21.80
C ALA A 78 2.76 2.74 20.83
N LEU A 79 2.11 2.86 19.68
CA LEU A 79 2.40 3.88 18.69
C LEU A 79 1.17 4.74 18.47
N ALA A 80 1.31 6.06 18.55
CA ALA A 80 0.24 6.99 18.25
C ALA A 80 0.69 8.03 17.22
N LEU A 81 -0.24 8.41 16.35
CA LEU A 81 -0.10 9.48 15.37
C LEU A 81 -1.22 10.49 15.56
N THR A 82 -0.88 11.76 15.70
CA THR A 82 -1.83 12.87 15.59
C THR A 82 -1.47 13.69 14.36
N SER A 83 -2.43 13.96 13.50
CA SER A 83 -2.24 14.74 12.28
C SER A 83 -3.29 15.84 12.19
N THR A 84 -2.87 17.07 11.91
CA THR A 84 -3.76 18.23 11.68
C THR A 84 -3.77 18.65 10.20
N ARG A 85 -3.22 17.81 9.33
CA ARG A 85 -2.95 18.16 7.92
C ARG A 85 -4.20 18.31 7.05
N TRP A 86 -5.32 17.75 7.49
CA TRP A 86 -6.61 17.77 6.77
C TRP A 86 -7.63 18.75 7.36
N GLY A 87 -7.12 19.76 8.10
CA GLY A 87 -7.94 20.76 8.79
C GLY A 87 -8.25 20.35 10.22
N ASP A 88 -8.96 19.26 10.41
CA ASP A 88 -9.28 18.72 11.74
C ASP A 88 -8.25 17.68 12.20
N ALA A 89 -8.13 17.52 13.50
CA ALA A 89 -7.20 16.56 14.07
C ALA A 89 -7.68 15.11 13.83
N VAL A 90 -6.82 14.32 13.18
CA VAL A 90 -6.96 12.86 13.08
C VAL A 90 -5.98 12.25 14.08
N ARG A 91 -6.47 11.37 14.96
CA ARG A 91 -5.66 10.63 15.92
C ARG A 91 -5.78 9.12 15.64
N VAL A 92 -4.65 8.48 15.51
CA VAL A 92 -4.55 7.02 15.36
C VAL A 92 -3.70 6.46 16.48
N GLU A 93 -4.19 5.46 17.18
CA GLU A 93 -3.49 4.73 18.24
C GLU A 93 -3.43 3.26 17.87
N THR A 94 -2.26 2.65 18.06
CA THR A 94 -2.06 1.21 17.79
C THR A 94 -1.44 0.53 19.01
N GLY A 95 -1.48 -0.79 19.02
CA GLY A 95 -0.71 -1.62 19.94
C GLY A 95 0.80 -1.56 19.67
N PRO A 96 1.56 -2.55 20.17
CA PRO A 96 3.00 -2.63 19.98
C PRO A 96 3.41 -2.60 18.52
N ALA A 97 4.53 -1.91 18.27
CA ALA A 97 5.12 -1.81 16.93
C ALA A 97 6.62 -2.11 16.99
N VAL A 98 7.13 -2.80 15.98
CA VAL A 98 8.54 -3.17 15.84
C VAL A 98 9.02 -2.83 14.43
N ALA A 99 10.14 -2.11 14.35
CA ALA A 99 10.85 -1.88 13.08
C ALA A 99 12.22 -2.52 13.14
N VAL A 100 12.58 -3.31 12.13
CA VAL A 100 13.85 -4.06 12.08
C VAL A 100 14.60 -3.72 10.80
N ALA A 101 15.87 -3.38 10.95
CA ALA A 101 16.83 -3.25 9.84
C ALA A 101 18.10 -4.05 10.13
N GLN A 102 18.69 -4.65 9.11
CA GLN A 102 19.98 -5.33 9.23
C GLN A 102 21.12 -4.31 9.15
N VAL A 103 22.11 -4.40 10.03
CA VAL A 103 23.23 -3.45 10.08
C VAL A 103 24.03 -3.45 8.78
N TYR A 104 24.16 -4.62 8.13
CA TYR A 104 24.85 -4.78 6.84
C TYR A 104 23.97 -4.53 5.59
N SER A 105 22.66 -4.41 5.80
CA SER A 105 21.69 -4.06 4.74
C SER A 105 20.66 -3.04 5.24
N PRO A 106 21.10 -1.83 5.62
CA PRO A 106 20.21 -0.84 6.24
C PRO A 106 19.17 -0.25 5.27
N GLY A 107 19.29 -0.58 3.99
CA GLY A 107 18.36 -0.14 2.95
C GLY A 107 17.01 -0.86 2.96
N LEU A 108 16.85 -1.92 3.75
CA LEU A 108 15.59 -2.65 3.92
C LEU A 108 15.16 -2.57 5.38
N VAL A 109 13.96 -2.03 5.63
CA VAL A 109 13.30 -2.05 6.93
C VAL A 109 12.04 -2.89 6.83
N ILE A 110 11.87 -3.77 7.81
CA ILE A 110 10.64 -4.52 8.03
C ILE A 110 9.95 -3.89 9.24
N PHE A 111 8.65 -3.63 9.12
CA PHE A 111 7.86 -3.01 10.15
C PHE A 111 6.62 -3.87 10.43
N GLU A 112 6.40 -4.22 11.69
CA GLU A 112 5.27 -5.00 12.17
C GLU A 112 4.51 -4.17 13.20
N VAL A 113 3.18 -4.19 13.10
CA VAL A 113 2.29 -3.51 14.05
C VAL A 113 1.28 -4.52 14.57
N SER A 114 1.17 -4.59 15.89
CA SER A 114 0.14 -5.38 16.55
C SER A 114 -1.15 -4.57 16.67
N GLY A 115 -2.26 -5.21 16.33
CA GLY A 115 -3.59 -4.62 16.52
C GLY A 115 -4.08 -4.70 17.97
N PRO A 116 -5.22 -4.08 18.27
CA PRO A 116 -6.02 -3.26 17.38
C PRO A 116 -5.46 -1.85 17.20
N ALA A 117 -5.96 -1.13 16.19
CA ALA A 117 -5.75 0.30 16.05
C ALA A 117 -7.10 1.04 16.15
N LYS A 118 -7.08 2.23 16.74
CA LYS A 118 -8.24 3.12 16.85
C LYS A 118 -7.92 4.44 16.20
N ALA A 119 -8.75 4.86 15.26
CA ALA A 119 -8.64 6.16 14.64
C ALA A 119 -9.84 7.02 15.04
N THR A 120 -9.55 8.18 15.60
CA THR A 120 -10.52 9.25 15.81
C THR A 120 -10.41 10.21 14.64
N LEU A 121 -11.51 10.35 13.92
CA LEU A 121 -11.63 11.19 12.72
C LEU A 121 -12.43 12.45 13.04
N PRO A 122 -12.41 13.45 12.14
CA PRO A 122 -13.28 14.63 12.26
C PRO A 122 -14.75 14.28 12.43
N GLU A 123 -15.52 15.22 12.97
CA GLU A 123 -16.96 15.09 13.17
C GLU A 123 -17.36 13.93 14.12
N GLY A 124 -16.45 13.50 15.01
CA GLY A 124 -16.71 12.44 15.99
C GLY A 124 -16.82 11.02 15.38
N ARG A 125 -16.35 10.84 14.15
CA ARG A 125 -16.29 9.52 13.53
C ARG A 125 -15.18 8.70 14.17
N LEU A 126 -15.45 7.42 14.43
CA LEU A 126 -14.49 6.45 14.98
C LEU A 126 -14.26 5.35 13.95
N PHE A 127 -13.02 4.97 13.79
CA PHE A 127 -12.65 3.84 12.95
C PHE A 127 -11.78 2.87 13.74
N ASP A 128 -12.38 1.75 14.15
CA ASP A 128 -11.70 0.66 14.85
C ASP A 128 -11.16 -0.32 13.82
N LEU A 129 -9.85 -0.56 13.87
CA LEU A 129 -9.13 -1.48 12.98
C LEU A 129 -8.58 -2.65 13.78
N SER A 130 -8.74 -3.86 13.28
CA SER A 130 -8.15 -5.06 13.85
C SER A 130 -7.58 -5.95 12.76
N TRP A 131 -6.57 -6.75 13.10
CA TRP A 131 -5.93 -7.72 12.21
C TRP A 131 -5.25 -8.80 13.05
N LYS A 132 -5.03 -9.96 12.45
CA LYS A 132 -4.25 -11.03 13.07
C LYS A 132 -2.75 -10.76 12.94
N SER A 133 -2.31 -10.30 11.78
CA SER A 133 -0.95 -9.83 11.53
C SER A 133 -0.95 -8.70 10.50
N LEU A 134 -0.09 -7.71 10.73
CA LEU A 134 0.18 -6.61 9.80
C LEU A 134 1.67 -6.39 9.73
N GLY A 135 2.24 -6.71 8.59
CA GLY A 135 3.65 -6.52 8.27
C GLY A 135 3.83 -5.62 7.05
N THR A 136 4.84 -4.78 7.09
CA THR A 136 5.27 -4.00 5.94
C THR A 136 6.76 -4.11 5.75
N SER A 137 7.22 -3.96 4.51
CA SER A 137 8.63 -3.84 4.20
C SER A 137 8.85 -2.67 3.25
N LEU A 138 9.88 -1.89 3.54
CA LEU A 138 10.30 -0.75 2.74
C LEU A 138 11.76 -0.89 2.37
N ALA A 139 12.06 -0.96 1.08
CA ALA A 139 13.40 -0.86 0.55
C ALA A 139 13.54 0.48 -0.18
N TRP A 140 14.40 1.38 0.34
CA TRP A 140 14.62 2.72 -0.25
C TRP A 140 15.88 2.80 -1.12
N ARG A 141 16.66 1.71 -1.22
CA ARG A 141 17.74 1.59 -2.19
C ARG A 141 17.23 0.83 -3.41
N SER A 142 17.81 1.12 -4.56
CA SER A 142 17.39 0.50 -5.82
C SER A 142 17.46 -1.04 -5.77
N PRO A 143 16.38 -1.73 -6.19
CA PRO A 143 15.10 -1.18 -6.62
C PRO A 143 14.22 -0.75 -5.43
N GLU A 144 13.72 0.47 -5.46
CA GLU A 144 12.77 0.98 -4.46
C GLU A 144 11.49 0.13 -4.51
N ARG A 145 11.09 -0.39 -3.35
CA ARG A 145 9.90 -1.21 -3.22
C ARG A 145 9.27 -1.09 -1.84
N PHE A 146 7.97 -1.20 -1.83
CA PHE A 146 7.17 -1.29 -0.62
C PHE A 146 6.27 -2.53 -0.73
N ALA A 147 6.07 -3.24 0.37
CA ALA A 147 5.08 -4.29 0.48
C ALA A 147 4.35 -4.17 1.81
N LEU A 148 3.06 -4.43 1.78
CA LEU A 148 2.18 -4.53 2.94
C LEU A 148 1.43 -5.86 2.84
N VAL A 149 1.40 -6.61 3.94
CA VAL A 149 0.65 -7.86 4.07
C VAL A 149 -0.15 -7.80 5.36
N ALA A 150 -1.46 -8.00 5.26
CA ALA A 150 -2.36 -8.05 6.40
C ALA A 150 -3.18 -9.34 6.34
N SER A 151 -3.27 -10.05 7.48
CA SER A 151 -4.12 -11.23 7.66
C SER A 151 -5.31 -10.84 8.50
N GLU A 152 -6.51 -11.23 8.03
CA GLU A 152 -7.79 -10.97 8.67
C GLU A 152 -8.00 -9.49 9.05
N PRO A 153 -7.68 -8.52 8.16
CA PRO A 153 -7.94 -7.12 8.47
C PRO A 153 -9.45 -6.87 8.54
N ARG A 154 -9.87 -6.14 9.57
CA ARG A 154 -11.24 -5.69 9.77
C ARG A 154 -11.25 -4.24 10.21
N GLY A 155 -12.19 -3.48 9.67
CA GLY A 155 -12.44 -2.10 10.06
C GLY A 155 -13.92 -1.91 10.39
N VAL A 156 -14.20 -1.17 11.44
CA VAL A 156 -15.54 -0.79 11.86
C VAL A 156 -15.60 0.73 11.89
N LEU A 157 -16.36 1.32 10.97
CA LEU A 157 -16.59 2.77 10.92
C LEU A 157 -17.90 3.09 11.64
N THR A 158 -17.80 3.88 12.70
CA THR A 158 -18.93 4.41 13.44
C THR A 158 -19.05 5.91 13.16
N THR A 159 -20.14 6.32 12.54
CA THR A 159 -20.45 7.73 12.25
C THR A 159 -21.65 8.14 13.10
N PRO A 160 -21.59 9.25 13.85
CA PRO A 160 -22.71 9.71 14.66
C PRO A 160 -24.01 9.84 13.83
N GLY A 161 -25.08 9.20 14.30
CA GLY A 161 -26.39 9.25 13.63
C GLY A 161 -26.54 8.35 12.40
N LEU A 162 -25.52 7.57 12.02
CA LEU A 162 -25.58 6.62 10.92
C LEU A 162 -25.38 5.17 11.39
N ALA A 163 -25.76 4.22 10.55
CA ALA A 163 -25.47 2.80 10.80
C ALA A 163 -23.96 2.55 10.75
N THR A 164 -23.50 1.65 11.61
CA THR A 164 -22.11 1.22 11.63
C THR A 164 -21.79 0.39 10.38
N GLU A 165 -20.68 0.71 9.72
CA GLU A 165 -20.17 -0.01 8.55
C GLU A 165 -19.01 -0.90 8.92
N THR A 166 -19.04 -2.15 8.50
CA THR A 166 -17.98 -3.12 8.74
C THR A 166 -17.30 -3.51 7.44
N TRP A 167 -16.01 -3.30 7.38
CA TRP A 167 -15.13 -3.62 6.26
C TRP A 167 -14.21 -4.76 6.66
N GLY A 168 -13.82 -5.62 5.71
CA GLY A 168 -12.90 -6.68 6.06
C GLY A 168 -12.40 -7.46 4.86
N ALA A 169 -11.36 -8.26 5.12
CA ALA A 169 -10.85 -9.27 4.19
C ALA A 169 -10.24 -10.43 4.99
N ALA A 170 -10.11 -11.60 4.38
CA ALA A 170 -9.34 -12.71 4.94
C ALA A 170 -7.83 -12.46 4.77
N ALA A 171 -7.43 -11.88 3.65
CA ALA A 171 -6.05 -11.48 3.38
C ALA A 171 -6.03 -10.24 2.49
N LEU A 172 -5.06 -9.35 2.74
CA LEU A 172 -4.79 -8.17 1.93
C LEU A 172 -3.28 -8.07 1.70
N GLU A 173 -2.89 -7.95 0.45
CA GLU A 173 -1.51 -7.70 0.04
C GLU A 173 -1.46 -6.48 -0.88
N ALA A 174 -0.49 -5.61 -0.68
CA ALA A 174 -0.21 -4.47 -1.53
C ALA A 174 1.29 -4.35 -1.78
N HIS A 175 1.67 -4.24 -3.03
CA HIS A 175 3.06 -4.15 -3.46
C HIS A 175 3.23 -2.94 -4.37
N LEU A 176 4.26 -2.15 -4.09
CA LEU A 176 4.68 -1.05 -4.95
C LEU A 176 6.16 -1.24 -5.28
N ARG A 177 6.52 -1.01 -6.53
CA ARG A 177 7.92 -1.01 -6.96
C ARG A 177 8.14 0.00 -8.05
N ARG A 178 9.33 0.56 -8.14
CA ARG A 178 9.70 1.36 -9.29
C ARG A 178 9.60 0.51 -10.56
N ASN A 179 8.95 1.02 -11.60
CA ASN A 179 8.84 0.30 -12.87
C ASN A 179 10.22 0.22 -13.55
N PRO A 180 10.72 -1.00 -13.84
CA PRO A 180 12.08 -1.16 -14.40
C PRO A 180 12.16 -0.92 -15.90
N THR A 181 11.02 -0.88 -16.61
CA THR A 181 10.96 -0.84 -18.08
C THR A 181 10.60 0.53 -18.64
N ARG A 182 9.98 1.38 -17.81
CA ARG A 182 9.58 2.74 -18.22
C ARG A 182 10.76 3.72 -18.14
N PRO A 183 10.80 4.75 -18.99
CA PRO A 183 11.78 5.82 -18.89
C PRO A 183 11.80 6.46 -17.50
N ALA A 184 12.97 6.81 -16.99
CA ALA A 184 13.12 7.44 -15.68
C ALA A 184 12.35 8.79 -15.58
N THR A 185 12.11 9.46 -16.69
CA THR A 185 11.33 10.71 -16.78
C THR A 185 9.86 10.53 -16.45
N GLU A 186 9.31 9.35 -16.65
CA GLU A 186 7.94 9.04 -16.28
C GLU A 186 7.76 8.77 -14.78
N GLN A 187 8.86 8.52 -14.04
CA GLN A 187 8.85 8.26 -12.60
C GLN A 187 7.80 7.21 -12.23
N ALA A 188 7.66 6.18 -13.06
CA ALA A 188 6.60 5.20 -12.99
C ALA A 188 6.80 4.21 -11.85
N VAL A 189 5.71 3.89 -11.15
CA VAL A 189 5.65 2.89 -10.08
C VAL A 189 4.56 1.87 -10.42
N ASP A 190 4.92 0.59 -10.38
CA ASP A 190 3.96 -0.51 -10.48
C ASP A 190 3.29 -0.72 -9.13
N ILE A 191 2.00 -0.94 -9.17
CA ILE A 191 1.12 -1.22 -8.04
C ILE A 191 0.47 -2.57 -8.29
N ALA A 192 0.53 -3.46 -7.28
CA ALA A 192 -0.23 -4.70 -7.27
C ALA A 192 -0.96 -4.83 -5.94
N ILE A 193 -2.26 -5.06 -5.99
CA ILE A 193 -3.12 -5.25 -4.81
C ILE A 193 -3.88 -6.55 -4.99
N SER A 194 -3.83 -7.41 -3.99
CA SER A 194 -4.63 -8.63 -3.89
C SER A 194 -5.38 -8.63 -2.57
N ALA A 195 -6.68 -8.85 -2.62
CA ALA A 195 -7.52 -8.97 -1.44
C ALA A 195 -8.47 -10.16 -1.60
N LYS A 196 -8.53 -11.02 -0.59
CA LYS A 196 -9.35 -12.24 -0.58
C LYS A 196 -10.38 -12.16 0.55
N GLY A 197 -11.58 -12.69 0.30
CA GLY A 197 -12.65 -12.72 1.28
C GLY A 197 -13.11 -11.30 1.67
N THR A 198 -13.19 -10.38 0.71
CA THR A 198 -13.50 -8.97 0.94
C THR A 198 -14.97 -8.76 1.24
N ILE A 199 -15.23 -7.95 2.27
CA ILE A 199 -16.55 -7.39 2.61
C ILE A 199 -16.39 -5.88 2.52
N LEU A 200 -17.07 -5.26 1.56
CA LEU A 200 -16.96 -3.84 1.21
C LEU A 200 -18.36 -3.23 1.08
N PRO A 201 -18.97 -2.72 2.16
CA PRO A 201 -20.36 -2.32 2.20
C PRO A 201 -20.85 -1.46 1.03
N PRO A 202 -20.10 -0.45 0.54
CA PRO A 202 -20.53 0.32 -0.63
C PRO A 202 -20.63 -0.51 -1.91
N ILE A 203 -19.69 -1.46 -2.12
CA ILE A 203 -19.70 -2.36 -3.28
C ILE A 203 -20.79 -3.41 -3.11
N ASP A 204 -20.99 -3.91 -1.88
CA ASP A 204 -22.01 -4.86 -1.53
C ASP A 204 -23.42 -4.30 -1.82
N ALA A 205 -23.65 -3.05 -1.42
CA ALA A 205 -24.88 -2.33 -1.70
C ALA A 205 -25.08 -2.05 -3.21
N LEU A 206 -23.99 -1.69 -3.91
CA LEU A 206 -24.01 -1.42 -5.35
C LEU A 206 -24.38 -2.68 -6.16
N LEU A 207 -23.84 -3.82 -5.79
CA LEU A 207 -24.09 -5.11 -6.46
C LEU A 207 -25.31 -5.85 -5.91
N GLY A 208 -25.86 -5.42 -4.77
CA GLY A 208 -26.94 -6.12 -4.06
C GLY A 208 -26.52 -7.51 -3.55
N ASN A 209 -25.23 -7.70 -3.28
CA ASN A 209 -24.65 -8.98 -2.88
C ASN A 209 -23.62 -8.79 -1.78
N ALA A 210 -23.87 -9.39 -0.61
CA ALA A 210 -22.99 -9.34 0.57
C ALA A 210 -22.07 -10.56 0.72
N GLU A 211 -21.97 -11.45 -0.29
CA GLU A 211 -21.02 -12.56 -0.28
C GLU A 211 -19.57 -12.03 -0.27
N ALA A 212 -18.65 -12.81 0.32
CA ALA A 212 -17.23 -12.47 0.30
C ALA A 212 -16.68 -12.45 -1.14
N GLY A 213 -15.90 -11.43 -1.46
CA GLY A 213 -15.33 -11.26 -2.80
C GLY A 213 -13.80 -11.38 -2.82
N GLU A 214 -13.24 -11.35 -4.01
CA GLU A 214 -11.80 -11.26 -4.25
C GLU A 214 -11.50 -10.10 -5.20
N ILE A 215 -10.37 -9.47 -5.02
CA ILE A 215 -9.88 -8.38 -5.88
C ILE A 215 -8.42 -8.64 -6.19
N ASP A 216 -8.05 -8.60 -7.48
CA ASP A 216 -6.68 -8.58 -7.99
C ASP A 216 -6.55 -7.37 -8.91
N LEU A 217 -5.69 -6.43 -8.55
CA LEU A 217 -5.47 -5.19 -9.27
C LEU A 217 -3.99 -5.01 -9.57
N GLN A 218 -3.68 -4.70 -10.81
CA GLN A 218 -2.35 -4.31 -11.26
C GLN A 218 -2.44 -3.01 -12.05
N ALA A 219 -1.61 -2.06 -11.67
CA ALA A 219 -1.60 -0.73 -12.29
C ALA A 219 -0.18 -0.16 -12.34
N THR A 220 0.03 0.80 -13.23
CA THR A 220 1.23 1.63 -13.26
C THR A 220 0.84 3.09 -13.04
N LEU A 221 1.40 3.69 -12.01
CA LEU A 221 1.24 5.12 -11.70
C LEU A 221 2.43 5.89 -12.26
N THR A 222 2.20 6.77 -13.20
CA THR A 222 3.24 7.67 -13.72
C THR A 222 3.35 8.92 -12.83
N GLN A 223 4.47 9.66 -12.91
CA GLN A 223 4.75 10.86 -12.11
C GLN A 223 4.61 10.62 -10.58
N ALA A 224 4.94 9.39 -10.14
CA ALA A 224 4.75 8.94 -8.76
C ALA A 224 5.63 9.70 -7.74
N GLU A 225 6.68 10.39 -8.19
CA GLU A 225 7.52 11.25 -7.32
C GLU A 225 6.70 12.33 -6.61
N SER A 226 5.58 12.78 -7.22
CA SER A 226 4.63 13.70 -6.61
C SER A 226 4.14 13.23 -5.24
N PHE A 227 4.04 11.91 -5.04
CA PHE A 227 3.57 11.28 -3.80
C PHE A 227 4.67 10.94 -2.79
N ARG A 228 5.93 11.23 -3.08
CA ARG A 228 7.06 10.91 -2.20
C ARG A 228 6.96 11.54 -0.80
N LYS A 229 6.29 12.69 -0.69
CA LYS A 229 6.03 13.36 0.60
C LYS A 229 4.71 12.95 1.25
N GLY A 230 4.05 11.92 0.71
CA GLY A 230 2.78 11.39 1.16
C GLY A 230 1.61 11.79 0.26
N PHE A 231 0.50 11.09 0.44
CA PHE A 231 -0.74 11.33 -0.29
C PHE A 231 -1.51 12.49 0.37
N ASN A 232 -1.68 13.57 -0.33
CA ASN A 232 -2.35 14.79 0.15
C ASN A 232 -2.76 15.69 -1.04
N PRO A 233 -3.60 16.72 -0.84
CA PRO A 233 -4.06 17.62 -1.89
C PRO A 233 -2.96 18.22 -2.77
N ASP A 234 -1.87 18.70 -2.17
CA ASP A 234 -0.75 19.30 -2.92
C ASP A 234 -0.04 18.27 -3.81
N ALA A 235 0.08 17.02 -3.32
CA ALA A 235 0.66 15.92 -4.09
C ALA A 235 -0.23 15.52 -5.27
N LEU A 236 -1.55 15.46 -5.05
CA LEU A 236 -2.52 15.20 -6.11
C LEU A 236 -2.52 16.30 -7.17
N GLU A 237 -2.47 17.57 -6.75
CA GLU A 237 -2.38 18.71 -7.69
C GLU A 237 -1.05 18.68 -8.47
N THR A 238 0.06 18.38 -7.80
CA THR A 238 1.36 18.22 -8.46
C THR A 238 1.31 17.10 -9.49
N TRP A 239 0.70 15.97 -9.14
CA TRP A 239 0.54 14.82 -10.02
C TRP A 239 -0.35 15.17 -11.24
N ARG A 240 -1.48 15.85 -11.02
CA ARG A 240 -2.39 16.30 -12.07
C ARG A 240 -1.69 17.24 -13.05
N THR A 241 -0.99 18.25 -12.54
CA THR A 241 -0.30 19.26 -13.37
C THR A 241 0.91 18.67 -14.11
N ALA A 242 1.51 17.62 -13.59
CA ALA A 242 2.55 16.85 -14.28
C ALA A 242 2.00 15.86 -15.33
N ASN A 243 0.69 15.89 -15.62
CA ASN A 243 0.01 14.93 -16.48
C ASN A 243 0.20 13.49 -16.03
N GLY A 244 0.13 13.26 -14.72
CA GLY A 244 0.19 11.93 -14.14
C GLY A 244 -1.00 11.07 -14.57
N THR A 245 -0.75 9.80 -14.74
CA THR A 245 -1.75 8.81 -15.16
C THR A 245 -1.70 7.59 -14.26
N LEU A 246 -2.85 6.98 -14.01
CA LEU A 246 -2.98 5.65 -13.43
C LEU A 246 -3.43 4.70 -14.53
N GLU A 247 -2.50 3.90 -15.02
CA GLU A 247 -2.73 2.90 -16.06
C GLU A 247 -3.13 1.58 -15.40
N LEU A 248 -4.40 1.26 -15.39
CA LEU A 248 -4.93 0.00 -14.90
C LEU A 248 -4.67 -1.09 -15.95
N THR A 249 -3.66 -1.92 -15.72
CA THR A 249 -3.28 -3.00 -16.65
C THR A 249 -4.14 -4.24 -16.45
N ARG A 250 -4.61 -4.47 -15.23
CA ARG A 250 -5.48 -5.59 -14.88
C ARG A 250 -6.29 -5.25 -13.65
N LEU A 251 -7.58 -5.47 -13.72
CA LEU A 251 -8.48 -5.57 -12.59
C LEU A 251 -9.28 -6.86 -12.77
N VAL A 252 -9.26 -7.73 -11.78
CA VAL A 252 -10.17 -8.87 -11.68
C VAL A 252 -10.84 -8.79 -10.33
N SER A 253 -12.15 -8.73 -10.31
CA SER A 253 -12.94 -8.75 -9.09
C SER A 253 -14.01 -9.83 -9.20
N THR A 254 -14.12 -10.66 -8.19
CA THR A 254 -15.15 -11.69 -8.08
C THR A 254 -15.94 -11.50 -6.79
N LYS A 255 -17.27 -11.74 -6.84
CA LYS A 255 -18.15 -11.64 -5.70
C LYS A 255 -19.37 -12.55 -5.89
N GLY A 256 -19.37 -13.71 -5.24
CA GLY A 256 -20.32 -14.77 -5.55
C GLY A 256 -20.25 -15.18 -7.01
N LYS A 257 -21.35 -15.03 -7.76
CA LYS A 257 -21.41 -15.32 -9.21
C LYS A 257 -20.93 -14.15 -10.07
N ALA A 258 -20.85 -12.95 -9.50
CA ALA A 258 -20.41 -11.77 -10.23
C ALA A 258 -18.89 -11.80 -10.44
N ARG A 259 -18.48 -11.47 -11.65
CA ARG A 259 -17.08 -11.26 -12.04
C ARG A 259 -16.96 -10.04 -12.93
N VAL A 260 -15.95 -9.22 -12.66
CA VAL A 260 -15.56 -8.07 -13.48
C VAL A 260 -14.08 -8.17 -13.77
N ASP A 261 -13.74 -8.16 -15.06
CA ASP A 261 -12.38 -7.96 -15.53
C ASP A 261 -12.29 -6.56 -16.15
N GLY A 262 -11.18 -5.85 -15.91
CA GLY A 262 -11.04 -4.48 -16.37
C GLY A 262 -9.61 -4.07 -16.66
N SER A 263 -9.47 -3.07 -17.52
CA SER A 263 -8.24 -2.35 -17.82
C SER A 263 -8.58 -0.94 -18.29
N GLY A 264 -7.60 -0.04 -18.33
CA GLY A 264 -7.84 1.32 -18.82
C GLY A 264 -6.90 2.35 -18.22
N GLN A 265 -7.26 3.60 -18.32
CA GLN A 265 -6.43 4.71 -17.86
C GLN A 265 -7.29 5.75 -17.14
N LEU A 266 -6.77 6.22 -16.03
CA LEU A 266 -7.40 7.24 -15.21
C LEU A 266 -6.44 8.42 -15.00
N ILE A 267 -7.01 9.63 -14.96
CA ILE A 267 -6.35 10.91 -14.71
C ILE A 267 -7.19 11.73 -13.74
N LEU A 268 -6.72 12.90 -13.35
CA LEU A 268 -7.54 13.94 -12.70
C LEU A 268 -7.88 15.06 -13.69
N ASP A 269 -9.16 15.45 -13.72
CA ASP A 269 -9.64 16.57 -14.50
C ASP A 269 -9.30 17.92 -13.83
N GLN A 270 -9.62 19.03 -14.50
CA GLN A 270 -9.38 20.39 -13.99
C GLN A 270 -10.19 20.72 -12.73
N LEU A 271 -11.25 19.96 -12.45
CA LEU A 271 -12.08 20.08 -11.25
C LEU A 271 -11.70 19.01 -10.18
N HIS A 272 -10.48 18.48 -10.28
CA HIS A 272 -9.90 17.53 -9.33
C HIS A 272 -10.67 16.20 -9.18
N ARG A 273 -11.44 15.83 -10.22
CA ARG A 273 -12.23 14.60 -10.24
C ARG A 273 -11.54 13.53 -11.08
N VAL A 274 -11.81 12.27 -10.76
CA VAL A 274 -11.33 11.14 -11.56
C VAL A 274 -11.98 11.20 -12.94
N ALA A 275 -11.17 11.12 -13.99
CA ALA A 275 -11.56 11.07 -15.39
C ALA A 275 -10.76 9.99 -16.13
N GLY A 276 -11.28 9.49 -17.25
CA GLY A 276 -10.60 8.50 -18.08
C GLY A 276 -11.53 7.45 -18.65
N ASP A 277 -10.95 6.46 -19.31
CA ASP A 277 -11.68 5.41 -20.00
C ASP A 277 -11.26 4.03 -19.50
N LEU A 278 -12.25 3.18 -19.22
CA LEU A 278 -12.08 1.80 -18.78
C LEU A 278 -12.74 0.83 -19.77
N GLN A 279 -12.04 -0.23 -20.10
CA GLN A 279 -12.56 -1.39 -20.80
C GLN A 279 -12.94 -2.44 -19.77
N LEU A 280 -14.21 -2.79 -19.67
CA LEU A 280 -14.72 -3.74 -18.71
C LEU A 280 -15.36 -4.92 -19.41
N ALA A 281 -15.20 -6.11 -18.84
CA ALA A 281 -15.97 -7.30 -19.17
C ALA A 281 -16.57 -7.86 -17.88
N ALA A 282 -17.82 -8.31 -17.93
CA ALA A 282 -18.53 -8.75 -16.74
C ALA A 282 -19.35 -10.02 -16.99
N ALA A 283 -19.53 -10.80 -15.92
CA ALA A 283 -20.45 -11.93 -15.87
C ALA A 283 -21.18 -11.96 -14.52
N GLY A 284 -22.38 -12.54 -14.50
CA GLY A 284 -23.14 -12.78 -13.27
C GLY A 284 -23.59 -11.51 -12.53
N ILE A 285 -23.55 -10.34 -13.17
CA ILE A 285 -24.04 -9.08 -12.60
C ILE A 285 -25.47 -8.88 -13.06
N GLU A 286 -26.41 -9.01 -12.14
CA GLU A 286 -27.84 -8.83 -12.44
C GLU A 286 -28.31 -7.39 -12.29
N GLN A 287 -27.67 -6.65 -11.36
CA GLN A 287 -28.00 -5.25 -11.08
C GLN A 287 -26.76 -4.43 -10.68
N ILE A 288 -26.80 -3.15 -10.97
CA ILE A 288 -25.85 -2.13 -10.47
C ILE A 288 -26.69 -0.96 -9.92
N GLY A 289 -26.50 -0.64 -8.63
CA GLY A 289 -27.22 0.48 -8.00
C GLY A 289 -28.74 0.37 -8.09
N GLY A 290 -29.30 -0.85 -8.01
CA GLY A 290 -30.73 -1.11 -8.15
C GLY A 290 -31.25 -1.17 -9.60
N LEU A 291 -30.41 -0.91 -10.59
CA LEU A 291 -30.77 -0.99 -11.99
C LEU A 291 -30.45 -2.39 -12.55
N ARG A 292 -31.44 -3.05 -13.16
CA ARG A 292 -31.22 -4.35 -13.82
C ARG A 292 -30.42 -4.15 -15.10
N ILE A 293 -29.24 -4.75 -15.17
CA ILE A 293 -28.33 -4.64 -16.33
C ILE A 293 -28.97 -5.25 -17.60
N GLY A 294 -29.79 -6.28 -17.47
CA GLY A 294 -30.52 -6.86 -18.58
C GLY A 294 -31.38 -5.83 -19.36
N ASN A 295 -31.99 -4.88 -18.65
CA ASN A 295 -32.75 -3.80 -19.27
C ASN A 295 -31.86 -2.74 -19.94
N LEU A 296 -30.68 -2.49 -19.37
CA LEU A 296 -29.68 -1.59 -19.96
C LEU A 296 -29.03 -2.20 -21.21
N LEU A 297 -28.64 -3.47 -21.16
CA LEU A 297 -28.02 -4.19 -22.30
C LEU A 297 -29.05 -4.55 -23.38
N GLY A 298 -30.29 -4.83 -23.02
CA GLY A 298 -31.39 -5.05 -23.97
C GLY A 298 -31.71 -3.81 -24.81
N GLY A 299 -31.70 -2.62 -24.17
CA GLY A 299 -31.81 -1.34 -24.88
C GLY A 299 -30.59 -1.03 -25.76
N LEU A 300 -29.38 -1.46 -25.34
CA LEU A 300 -28.13 -1.31 -26.08
C LEU A 300 -27.99 -2.33 -27.23
N GLY A 301 -28.47 -3.56 -27.05
CA GLY A 301 -28.40 -4.63 -28.06
C GLY A 301 -29.18 -4.31 -29.34
N GLY A 302 -30.30 -3.58 -29.23
CA GLY A 302 -31.03 -3.06 -30.38
C GLY A 302 -30.31 -1.95 -31.16
N PHE A 303 -29.40 -1.22 -30.50
CA PHE A 303 -28.63 -0.11 -31.11
C PHE A 303 -27.25 -0.52 -31.64
N LEU A 304 -26.65 -1.55 -31.05
CA LEU A 304 -25.27 -2.03 -31.38
C LEU A 304 -25.29 -3.20 -32.40
N GLY A 305 -26.40 -3.41 -33.10
CA GLY A 305 -26.58 -4.35 -34.22
C GLY A 305 -25.41 -5.34 -34.44
N GLY A 306 -25.42 -6.42 -33.68
CA GLY A 306 -24.69 -7.66 -33.96
C GLY A 306 -23.19 -7.55 -34.27
N ARG A 307 -22.38 -8.16 -33.40
CA ARG A 307 -20.95 -8.43 -33.43
C ARG A 307 -20.16 -7.62 -32.38
N GLY A 308 -20.48 -7.80 -31.13
CA GLY A 308 -19.47 -7.63 -30.09
C GLY A 308 -18.38 -8.69 -30.31
N SER A 309 -17.23 -8.28 -30.81
CA SER A 309 -16.07 -9.16 -30.90
C SER A 309 -15.63 -9.46 -29.46
N ASN A 310 -15.81 -10.70 -28.98
CA ASN A 310 -15.25 -11.24 -27.74
C ASN A 310 -13.70 -11.38 -27.82
N ALA A 311 -13.04 -10.58 -28.64
CA ALA A 311 -11.60 -10.59 -28.76
C ALA A 311 -10.98 -10.05 -27.47
N GLY A 312 -10.52 -10.95 -26.61
CA GLY A 312 -9.78 -10.65 -25.39
C GLY A 312 -10.50 -10.91 -24.06
N ALA A 313 -11.80 -11.19 -24.05
CA ALA A 313 -12.50 -11.56 -22.80
C ALA A 313 -12.24 -13.03 -22.44
N ALA A 314 -12.09 -13.32 -21.13
CA ALA A 314 -12.05 -14.70 -20.66
C ALA A 314 -13.38 -15.41 -20.95
N PRO A 315 -13.39 -16.76 -21.09
CA PRO A 315 -14.61 -17.51 -21.39
C PRO A 315 -15.74 -17.21 -20.39
N GLY A 316 -16.92 -16.89 -20.90
CA GLY A 316 -18.11 -16.58 -20.08
C GLY A 316 -18.29 -15.12 -19.68
N LEU A 317 -17.33 -14.23 -19.98
CA LEU A 317 -17.47 -12.78 -19.77
C LEU A 317 -18.06 -12.09 -21.00
N THR A 318 -18.95 -11.14 -20.76
CA THR A 318 -19.49 -10.24 -21.79
C THR A 318 -18.73 -8.92 -21.73
N THR A 319 -18.11 -8.54 -22.84
CA THR A 319 -17.47 -7.22 -22.94
C THR A 319 -18.53 -6.13 -22.90
N LEU A 320 -18.37 -5.18 -22.01
CA LEU A 320 -19.23 -4.01 -21.91
C LEU A 320 -18.75 -2.91 -22.90
N PRO A 321 -19.64 -2.03 -23.34
CA PRO A 321 -19.21 -0.80 -24.00
C PRO A 321 -18.24 -0.04 -23.10
N PRO A 322 -17.29 0.74 -23.68
CA PRO A 322 -16.32 1.50 -22.87
C PRO A 322 -17.00 2.31 -21.78
N VAL A 323 -16.47 2.22 -20.58
CA VAL A 323 -16.92 3.03 -19.43
C VAL A 323 -16.06 4.27 -19.38
N SER A 324 -16.67 5.43 -19.55
CA SER A 324 -15.97 6.72 -19.53
C SER A 324 -16.36 7.52 -18.30
N LEU A 325 -15.36 8.09 -17.64
CA LEU A 325 -15.50 9.02 -16.53
C LEU A 325 -15.21 10.43 -17.05
N ARG A 326 -16.22 11.28 -17.13
CA ARG A 326 -16.08 12.63 -17.65
C ARG A 326 -16.90 13.62 -16.81
N GLU A 327 -16.27 14.71 -16.41
CA GLU A 327 -16.94 15.75 -15.59
C GLU A 327 -17.60 15.19 -14.32
N GLY A 328 -16.99 14.18 -13.68
CA GLY A 328 -17.53 13.48 -12.52
C GLY A 328 -18.70 12.56 -12.82
N ARG A 329 -19.03 12.32 -14.07
CA ARG A 329 -20.15 11.45 -14.49
C ARG A 329 -19.64 10.17 -15.11
N VAL A 330 -20.39 9.08 -14.90
CA VAL A 330 -20.08 7.76 -15.45
C VAL A 330 -20.95 7.51 -16.67
N PHE A 331 -20.33 7.13 -17.75
CA PHE A 331 -20.97 6.74 -19.01
C PHE A 331 -20.64 5.28 -19.36
N ILE A 332 -21.59 4.56 -19.94
CA ILE A 332 -21.37 3.27 -20.59
C ILE A 332 -21.69 3.45 -22.06
N GLY A 333 -20.67 3.47 -22.93
CA GLY A 333 -20.82 3.90 -24.31
C GLY A 333 -21.41 5.32 -24.38
N PRO A 334 -22.52 5.56 -25.10
CA PRO A 334 -23.15 6.87 -25.19
C PRO A 334 -24.06 7.20 -24.00
N PHE A 335 -24.35 6.24 -23.13
CA PHE A 335 -25.38 6.40 -22.09
C PHE A 335 -24.77 6.85 -20.76
N ARG A 336 -25.33 7.93 -20.20
CA ARG A 336 -25.00 8.37 -18.85
C ARG A 336 -25.71 7.49 -17.81
N LEU A 337 -24.94 6.98 -16.85
CA LEU A 337 -25.53 6.30 -15.70
C LEU A 337 -26.18 7.32 -14.73
N PRO A 338 -27.33 6.99 -14.15
CA PRO A 338 -28.02 7.85 -13.15
C PRO A 338 -27.39 7.69 -11.77
N LEU A 339 -26.04 7.78 -11.71
CA LEU A 339 -25.28 7.79 -10.47
C LEU A 339 -25.02 9.24 -10.03
N GLN A 340 -24.83 9.42 -8.73
CA GLN A 340 -24.39 10.73 -8.21
C GLN A 340 -23.03 11.07 -8.84
N PRO A 341 -22.81 12.36 -9.18
CA PRO A 341 -21.53 12.78 -9.69
C PRO A 341 -20.39 12.46 -8.70
N LEU A 342 -19.27 11.99 -9.22
CA LEU A 342 -18.06 11.79 -8.43
C LEU A 342 -17.60 13.14 -7.87
N PRO A 343 -17.40 13.26 -6.56
CA PRO A 343 -16.90 14.50 -5.97
C PRO A 343 -15.43 14.73 -6.37
N PRO A 344 -14.95 15.97 -6.27
CA PRO A 344 -13.51 16.23 -6.29
C PRO A 344 -12.80 15.44 -5.20
N LEU A 345 -11.56 15.03 -5.47
CA LEU A 345 -10.73 14.31 -4.48
C LEU A 345 -10.12 15.25 -3.43
N TYR A 346 -10.03 16.55 -3.74
CA TYR A 346 -9.51 17.61 -2.87
C TYR A 346 -10.01 18.99 -3.30
#